data_171c4676318829d9d78bb7e44672823c
#
_entry.id   171c4676318829d9d78bb7e44672823c
#
_cell.length_a   1.000
_cell.length_b   1.000
_cell.length_c   1.000
_cell.angle_alpha   90.00
_cell.angle_beta   90.00
_cell.angle_gamma   90.00
#
_symmetry.space_group_name_H-M   'P 1'
#
loop_
_entity.id
_entity.type
_entity.pdbx_description
1 polymer ?
#
loop_
_entity_poly.entity_id
_entity_poly.type
_entity_poly.pdbx_seq_one_letter_code
_entity_poly.pdbx_strand_id
1 'polypeptide(L)'
;GDSEKLLSIAMENNLIPEKIFLTHGHADHAGAAMEIAEILNIKIEGPHKEDKFLLDSLQSQGEMFGMSARNCMPDKWLVDGDKVYLGNEELDVIFTPGHTPGHIVFFNASSKLALVGDVIFNGSIGRTDLPRGNHQDLIDSISQKLWKLGNDVEFVCGHGPNSTFGQERESNPFVSDAALS
;
A
#
# COMPACT_ATOMS: atom_id res chain seq x y z
N GLY A 1 5.58 9.25 10.33
CA GLY A 1 6.42 9.54 9.20
C GLY A 1 7.87 9.66 9.61
N ASP A 2 8.76 9.26 8.74
CA ASP A 2 10.21 9.26 8.94
C ASP A 2 10.87 9.84 7.69
N SER A 3 10.53 11.09 7.39
CA SER A 3 10.97 11.81 6.18
C SER A 3 12.50 11.90 6.11
N GLU A 4 13.16 12.25 7.22
CA GLU A 4 14.62 12.39 7.27
C GLU A 4 15.32 11.08 6.91
N LYS A 5 14.87 9.95 7.45
CA LYS A 5 15.41 8.64 7.17
C LYS A 5 15.20 8.21 5.71
N LEU A 6 14.00 8.45 5.17
CA LEU A 6 13.71 8.12 3.77
C LEU A 6 14.57 8.94 2.80
N LEU A 7 14.73 10.24 3.07
CA LEU A 7 15.59 11.11 2.30
C LEU A 7 17.08 10.70 2.40
N SER A 8 17.55 10.35 3.61
CA SER A 8 18.92 9.85 3.82
C SER A 8 19.18 8.57 3.02
N ILE A 9 18.26 7.60 3.07
CA ILE A 9 18.37 6.35 2.30
C ILE A 9 18.44 6.62 0.80
N ALA A 10 17.62 7.54 0.28
CA ALA A 10 17.66 7.91 -1.13
C ALA A 10 19.01 8.51 -1.51
N MET A 11 19.54 9.44 -0.71
CA MET A 11 20.82 10.08 -0.95
C MET A 11 22.01 9.09 -0.86
N GLU A 12 22.04 8.24 0.17
CA GLU A 12 23.09 7.24 0.38
C GLU A 12 23.18 6.22 -0.77
N ASN A 13 22.05 5.93 -1.41
CA ASN A 13 21.97 5.02 -2.54
C ASN A 13 22.00 5.72 -3.91
N ASN A 14 22.25 7.04 -3.95
CA ASN A 14 22.22 7.84 -5.17
C ASN A 14 20.90 7.72 -5.96
N LEU A 15 19.77 7.58 -5.26
CA LEU A 15 18.45 7.52 -5.86
C LEU A 15 17.88 8.93 -5.99
N ILE A 16 17.17 9.18 -7.09
CA ILE A 16 16.45 10.44 -7.32
C ILE A 16 14.95 10.11 -7.28
N PRO A 17 14.26 10.41 -6.17
CA PRO A 17 12.83 10.17 -6.10
C PRO A 17 12.08 11.07 -7.08
N GLU A 18 11.19 10.49 -7.89
CA GLU A 18 10.41 11.21 -8.90
C GLU A 18 8.96 11.38 -8.50
N LYS A 19 8.43 10.47 -7.68
CA LYS A 19 7.04 10.45 -7.23
C LYS A 19 6.90 9.73 -5.89
N ILE A 20 5.76 9.96 -5.24
CA ILE A 20 5.31 9.21 -4.08
C ILE A 20 4.05 8.45 -4.47
N PHE A 21 4.04 7.13 -4.28
CA PHE A 21 2.87 6.30 -4.42
C PHE A 21 2.36 5.89 -3.03
N LEU A 22 1.07 6.10 -2.77
CA LEU A 22 0.43 5.72 -1.53
C LEU A 22 -0.52 4.54 -1.77
N THR A 23 -0.35 3.47 -1.00
CA THR A 23 -1.26 2.31 -1.03
C THR A 23 -2.54 2.61 -0.26
N HIS A 24 -2.44 3.30 0.88
CA HIS A 24 -3.57 3.65 1.75
C HIS A 24 -3.22 4.79 2.71
N GLY A 25 -4.20 5.25 3.49
CA GLY A 25 -4.15 6.50 4.25
C GLY A 25 -3.76 6.39 5.72
N HIS A 26 -3.09 5.33 6.20
CA HIS A 26 -2.60 5.27 7.57
C HIS A 26 -1.30 6.07 7.77
N ALA A 27 -1.08 6.59 8.99
CA ALA A 27 -0.01 7.53 9.27
C ALA A 27 1.40 6.94 9.14
N ASP A 28 1.58 5.66 9.38
CA ASP A 28 2.84 4.94 9.21
C ASP A 28 3.21 4.74 7.72
N HIS A 29 2.23 4.83 6.80
CA HIS A 29 2.44 4.77 5.35
C HIS A 29 2.45 6.16 4.69
N ALA A 30 1.55 7.05 5.08
CA ALA A 30 1.35 8.33 4.41
C ALA A 30 1.87 9.55 5.18
N GLY A 31 2.25 9.41 6.45
CA GLY A 31 2.54 10.53 7.34
C GLY A 31 3.71 11.43 6.91
N ALA A 32 4.70 10.88 6.20
CA ALA A 32 5.83 11.65 5.68
C ALA A 32 5.62 12.18 4.24
N ALA A 33 4.55 11.74 3.57
CA ALA A 33 4.40 11.98 2.12
C ALA A 33 4.38 13.48 1.77
N MET A 34 3.63 14.29 2.52
CA MET A 34 3.52 15.71 2.24
C MET A 34 4.85 16.44 2.42
N GLU A 35 5.58 16.12 3.48
CA GLU A 35 6.88 16.74 3.77
C GLU A 35 7.92 16.39 2.68
N ILE A 36 8.02 15.13 2.30
CA ILE A 36 8.93 14.67 1.23
C ILE A 36 8.55 15.31 -0.11
N ALA A 37 7.25 15.37 -0.43
CA ALA A 37 6.77 15.99 -1.66
C ALA A 37 7.16 17.45 -1.77
N GLU A 38 7.06 18.22 -0.68
CA GLU A 38 7.45 19.62 -0.62
C GLU A 38 8.97 19.81 -0.76
N ILE A 39 9.76 19.01 -0.04
CA ILE A 39 11.23 19.08 -0.07
C ILE A 39 11.78 18.78 -1.46
N LEU A 40 11.24 17.75 -2.12
CA LEU A 40 11.75 17.29 -3.42
C LEU A 40 10.98 17.90 -4.61
N ASN A 41 9.89 18.63 -4.36
CA ASN A 41 8.98 19.16 -5.38
C ASN A 41 8.48 18.05 -6.34
N ILE A 42 8.01 16.94 -5.77
CA ILE A 42 7.49 15.77 -6.50
C ILE A 42 6.01 15.53 -6.19
N LYS A 43 5.35 14.76 -7.04
CA LYS A 43 3.92 14.48 -6.96
C LYS A 43 3.60 13.30 -6.05
N ILE A 44 2.41 13.36 -5.43
CA ILE A 44 1.81 12.26 -4.66
C ILE A 44 0.65 11.68 -5.47
N GLU A 45 0.69 10.39 -5.77
CA GLU A 45 -0.35 9.66 -6.48
C GLU A 45 -0.89 8.51 -5.60
N GLY A 46 -2.22 8.34 -5.56
CA GLY A 46 -2.89 7.42 -4.65
C GLY A 46 -3.10 7.98 -3.24
N PRO A 47 -3.81 7.25 -2.39
CA PRO A 47 -4.52 6.00 -2.67
C PRO A 47 -5.83 6.22 -3.44
N HIS A 48 -6.82 5.34 -3.28
CA HIS A 48 -8.17 5.59 -3.76
C HIS A 48 -8.87 6.64 -2.88
N LYS A 49 -9.80 7.40 -3.47
CA LYS A 49 -10.48 8.54 -2.83
C LYS A 49 -11.24 8.17 -1.54
N GLU A 50 -11.62 6.92 -1.39
CA GLU A 50 -12.28 6.44 -0.17
C GLU A 50 -11.41 6.55 1.09
N ASP A 51 -10.09 6.69 0.95
CA ASP A 51 -9.16 6.95 2.06
C ASP A 51 -8.95 8.44 2.37
N LYS A 52 -9.68 9.35 1.70
CA LYS A 52 -9.54 10.79 1.96
C LYS A 52 -9.66 11.14 3.45
N PHE A 53 -10.61 10.52 4.16
CA PHE A 53 -10.83 10.79 5.58
C PHE A 53 -9.62 10.41 6.46
N LEU A 54 -8.86 9.39 6.08
CA LEU A 54 -7.61 9.01 6.74
C LEU A 54 -6.51 10.04 6.44
N LEU A 55 -6.33 10.42 5.18
CA LEU A 55 -5.33 11.41 4.79
C LEU A 55 -5.61 12.80 5.39
N ASP A 56 -6.88 13.17 5.56
CA ASP A 56 -7.29 14.41 6.23
C ASP A 56 -6.99 14.39 7.74
N SER A 57 -6.78 13.22 8.35
CA SER A 57 -6.57 13.03 9.79
C SER A 57 -5.18 12.48 10.15
N LEU A 58 -4.23 12.47 9.23
CA LEU A 58 -2.89 11.91 9.45
C LEU A 58 -2.19 12.53 10.67
N GLN A 59 -2.33 13.84 10.88
CA GLN A 59 -1.75 14.49 12.04
C GLN A 59 -2.31 13.91 13.34
N SER A 60 -3.62 13.75 13.45
CA SER A 60 -4.26 13.16 14.64
C SER A 60 -3.88 11.70 14.84
N GLN A 61 -3.76 10.93 13.74
CA GLN A 61 -3.25 9.56 13.80
C GLN A 61 -1.80 9.55 14.33
N GLY A 62 -0.94 10.43 13.81
CA GLY A 62 0.44 10.56 14.27
C GLY A 62 0.54 10.87 15.76
N GLU A 63 -0.24 11.83 16.26
CA GLU A 63 -0.31 12.18 17.68
C GLU A 63 -0.73 10.97 18.54
N MET A 64 -1.69 10.17 18.08
CA MET A 64 -2.15 8.97 18.78
C MET A 64 -1.07 7.89 18.89
N PHE A 65 -0.24 7.72 17.88
CA PHE A 65 0.80 6.70 17.82
C PHE A 65 2.21 7.22 18.13
N GLY A 66 2.36 8.51 18.51
CA GLY A 66 3.63 9.10 18.88
C GLY A 66 4.60 9.27 17.70
N MET A 67 4.08 9.46 16.49
CA MET A 67 4.86 9.67 15.27
C MET A 67 4.55 11.03 14.64
N SER A 68 5.53 11.62 13.95
CA SER A 68 5.30 12.83 13.15
C SER A 68 4.50 12.45 11.90
N ALA A 69 3.40 13.15 11.66
CA ALA A 69 2.62 12.99 10.45
C ALA A 69 1.91 14.30 10.09
N ARG A 70 1.75 14.54 8.79
CA ARG A 70 1.07 15.72 8.25
C ARG A 70 -0.10 15.28 7.37
N ASN A 71 -1.23 15.98 7.50
CA ASN A 71 -2.37 15.76 6.60
C ASN A 71 -1.92 15.91 5.15
N CYS A 72 -2.41 15.02 4.31
CA CYS A 72 -1.97 14.88 2.94
C CYS A 72 -3.15 14.97 1.96
N MET A 73 -2.95 15.73 0.89
CA MET A 73 -3.86 15.74 -0.25
C MET A 73 -3.05 15.31 -1.48
N PRO A 74 -3.31 14.13 -2.04
CA PRO A 74 -2.58 13.67 -3.21
C PRO A 74 -2.91 14.52 -4.44
N ASP A 75 -1.95 14.66 -5.35
CA ASP A 75 -2.15 15.32 -6.64
C ASP A 75 -3.09 14.51 -7.55
N LYS A 76 -3.10 13.18 -7.40
CA LYS A 76 -3.96 12.28 -8.16
C LYS A 76 -4.49 11.15 -7.27
N TRP A 77 -5.81 11.01 -7.19
CA TRP A 77 -6.46 9.81 -6.69
C TRP A 77 -6.39 8.71 -7.74
N LEU A 78 -6.20 7.47 -7.32
CA LEU A 78 -6.10 6.33 -8.22
C LEU A 78 -7.34 5.44 -8.09
N VAL A 79 -7.74 4.82 -9.20
CA VAL A 79 -8.88 3.90 -9.26
C VAL A 79 -8.45 2.54 -9.85
N ASP A 80 -9.29 1.54 -9.69
CA ASP A 80 -9.07 0.19 -10.24
C ASP A 80 -8.84 0.23 -11.75
N GLY A 81 -7.77 -0.39 -12.23
CA GLY A 81 -7.38 -0.41 -13.63
C GLY A 81 -6.59 0.81 -14.13
N ASP A 82 -6.35 1.80 -13.28
CA ASP A 82 -5.37 2.85 -13.61
C ASP A 82 -3.97 2.24 -13.81
N LYS A 83 -3.15 2.97 -14.56
CA LYS A 83 -1.73 2.67 -14.72
C LYS A 83 -0.89 3.84 -14.22
N VAL A 84 0.17 3.50 -13.50
CA VAL A 84 1.19 4.47 -13.07
C VAL A 84 2.55 4.02 -13.55
N TYR A 85 3.50 4.95 -13.59
CA TYR A 85 4.83 4.67 -14.17
C TYR A 85 5.93 5.05 -13.19
N LEU A 86 6.89 4.14 -13.05
CA LEU A 86 8.15 4.34 -12.35
C LEU A 86 9.28 4.22 -13.38
N GLY A 87 9.80 5.35 -13.85
CA GLY A 87 10.67 5.35 -15.02
C GLY A 87 9.95 4.74 -16.23
N ASN A 88 10.49 3.65 -16.79
CA ASN A 88 9.90 2.90 -17.90
C ASN A 88 9.02 1.73 -17.46
N GLU A 89 8.94 1.45 -16.16
CA GLU A 89 8.13 0.35 -15.63
C GLU A 89 6.69 0.80 -15.44
N GLU A 90 5.76 0.01 -16.00
CA GLU A 90 4.33 0.18 -15.82
C GLU A 90 3.83 -0.62 -14.63
N LEU A 91 3.02 0.00 -13.78
CA LEU A 91 2.38 -0.64 -12.64
C LEU A 91 0.86 -0.55 -12.80
N ASP A 92 0.19 -1.67 -12.77
CA ASP A 92 -1.27 -1.72 -12.70
C ASP A 92 -1.74 -1.37 -11.28
N VAL A 93 -2.79 -0.57 -11.20
CA VAL A 93 -3.45 -0.21 -9.94
C VAL A 93 -4.63 -1.14 -9.72
N ILE A 94 -4.64 -1.84 -8.60
CA ILE A 94 -5.69 -2.79 -8.22
C ILE A 94 -6.36 -2.27 -6.94
N PHE A 95 -7.65 -2.00 -7.00
CA PHE A 95 -8.42 -1.56 -5.83
C PHE A 95 -8.71 -2.75 -4.92
N THR A 96 -8.21 -2.68 -3.68
CA THR A 96 -8.22 -3.78 -2.70
C THR A 96 -8.74 -3.32 -1.34
N PRO A 97 -10.03 -2.94 -1.25
CA PRO A 97 -10.60 -2.48 0.02
C PRO A 97 -10.64 -3.61 1.06
N GLY A 98 -10.70 -3.22 2.32
CA GLY A 98 -10.86 -4.12 3.46
C GLY A 98 -10.06 -3.70 4.68
N HIS A 99 -8.75 -3.58 4.58
CA HIS A 99 -7.91 -2.98 5.62
C HIS A 99 -8.26 -1.49 5.80
N THR A 100 -8.29 -0.75 4.71
CA THR A 100 -8.95 0.55 4.59
C THR A 100 -9.93 0.52 3.41
N PRO A 101 -10.94 1.42 3.36
CA PRO A 101 -11.88 1.45 2.25
C PRO A 101 -11.25 1.92 0.92
N GLY A 102 -10.14 2.65 0.97
CA GLY A 102 -9.45 3.19 -0.20
C GLY A 102 -8.13 2.51 -0.54
N HIS A 103 -7.86 1.33 0.03
CA HIS A 103 -6.61 0.63 -0.21
C HIS A 103 -6.44 0.22 -1.68
N ILE A 104 -5.23 0.38 -2.21
CA ILE A 104 -4.83 -0.06 -3.55
C ILE A 104 -3.50 -0.82 -3.50
N VAL A 105 -3.31 -1.69 -4.46
CA VAL A 105 -2.07 -2.44 -4.72
C VAL A 105 -1.48 -1.97 -6.04
N PHE A 106 -0.15 -1.89 -6.12
CA PHE A 106 0.57 -1.64 -7.36
C PHE A 106 1.22 -2.95 -7.83
N PHE A 107 0.93 -3.35 -9.06
CA PHE A 107 1.42 -4.59 -9.63
C PHE A 107 2.23 -4.36 -10.90
N ASN A 108 3.48 -4.81 -10.92
CA ASN A 108 4.31 -4.86 -12.12
C ASN A 108 4.26 -6.26 -12.73
N ALA A 109 3.61 -6.40 -13.88
CA ALA A 109 3.42 -7.68 -14.54
C ALA A 109 4.74 -8.22 -15.15
N SER A 110 5.66 -7.33 -15.53
CA SER A 110 6.93 -7.73 -16.17
C SER A 110 7.89 -8.39 -15.19
N SER A 111 7.97 -7.89 -13.97
CA SER A 111 8.81 -8.43 -12.90
C SER A 111 8.06 -9.39 -11.97
N LYS A 112 6.73 -9.52 -12.12
CA LYS A 112 5.86 -10.27 -11.21
C LYS A 112 6.01 -9.82 -9.76
N LEU A 113 6.03 -8.52 -9.53
CA LEU A 113 6.18 -7.89 -8.23
C LEU A 113 4.93 -7.09 -7.89
N ALA A 114 4.39 -7.28 -6.69
CA ALA A 114 3.28 -6.49 -6.16
C ALA A 114 3.71 -5.70 -4.90
N LEU A 115 3.35 -4.42 -4.84
CA LEU A 115 3.45 -3.61 -3.63
C LEU A 115 2.07 -3.61 -2.97
N VAL A 116 1.91 -4.44 -1.95
CA VAL A 116 0.57 -4.78 -1.44
C VAL A 116 0.14 -3.98 -0.21
N GLY A 117 1.00 -3.09 0.30
CA GLY A 117 0.71 -2.36 1.53
C GLY A 117 0.26 -3.32 2.64
N ASP A 118 -0.90 -3.04 3.22
CA ASP A 118 -1.43 -3.80 4.36
C ASP A 118 -2.62 -4.71 3.99
N VAL A 119 -2.64 -5.23 2.77
CA VAL A 119 -3.65 -6.22 2.36
C VAL A 119 -3.29 -7.61 2.86
N ILE A 120 -2.06 -8.05 2.59
CA ILE A 120 -1.57 -9.38 2.92
C ILE A 120 -0.12 -9.32 3.40
N PHE A 121 0.21 -10.20 4.33
CA PHE A 121 1.53 -10.36 4.92
C PHE A 121 1.99 -11.81 4.84
N ASN A 122 3.25 -12.07 5.12
CA ASN A 122 3.75 -13.43 5.27
C ASN A 122 3.07 -14.10 6.47
N GLY A 123 2.18 -15.07 6.19
CA GLY A 123 1.40 -15.80 7.18
C GLY A 123 0.29 -15.00 7.89
N SER A 124 -0.09 -13.82 7.38
CA SER A 124 -1.14 -12.99 7.97
C SER A 124 -1.85 -12.13 6.92
N ILE A 125 -2.84 -11.36 7.37
CA ILE A 125 -3.55 -10.35 6.57
C ILE A 125 -3.67 -9.04 7.35
N GLY A 126 -3.99 -7.94 6.67
CA GLY A 126 -4.26 -6.65 7.30
C GLY A 126 -5.42 -6.74 8.30
N ARG A 127 -5.32 -5.97 9.37
CA ARG A 127 -6.43 -5.83 10.34
C ARG A 127 -7.60 -5.06 9.70
N THR A 128 -8.79 -5.35 10.16
CA THR A 128 -10.03 -4.77 9.61
C THR A 128 -10.93 -4.15 10.68
N ASP A 129 -10.41 -4.00 11.89
CA ASP A 129 -11.09 -3.45 13.06
C ASP A 129 -10.88 -1.92 13.23
N LEU A 130 -10.16 -1.30 12.32
CA LEU A 130 -9.97 0.16 12.26
C LEU A 130 -11.16 0.84 11.53
N PRO A 131 -11.31 2.17 11.65
CA PRO A 131 -12.46 2.87 11.08
C PRO A 131 -12.70 2.57 9.60
N ARG A 132 -13.92 2.09 9.28
CA ARG A 132 -14.37 1.69 7.94
C ARG A 132 -13.64 0.47 7.34
N GLY A 133 -12.85 -0.27 8.14
CA GLY A 133 -12.32 -1.56 7.75
C GLY A 133 -13.45 -2.60 7.60
N ASN A 134 -13.25 -3.58 6.71
CA ASN A 134 -14.22 -4.64 6.43
C ASN A 134 -13.49 -5.95 6.12
N HIS A 135 -13.73 -6.96 6.95
CA HIS A 135 -13.03 -8.24 6.81
C HIS A 135 -13.41 -8.97 5.52
N GLN A 136 -14.69 -8.99 5.16
CA GLN A 136 -15.13 -9.68 3.95
C GLN A 136 -14.58 -9.03 2.70
N ASP A 137 -14.56 -7.68 2.65
CA ASP A 137 -13.97 -6.96 1.53
C ASP A 137 -12.47 -7.28 1.38
N LEU A 138 -11.74 -7.46 2.51
CA LEU A 138 -10.33 -7.84 2.48
C LEU A 138 -10.15 -9.25 1.93
N ILE A 139 -10.93 -10.21 2.40
CA ILE A 139 -10.90 -11.59 1.91
C ILE A 139 -11.23 -11.63 0.41
N ASP A 140 -12.23 -10.89 -0.03
CA ASP A 140 -12.61 -10.80 -1.45
C ASP A 140 -11.52 -10.12 -2.29
N SER A 141 -10.90 -9.08 -1.78
CA SER A 141 -9.76 -8.40 -2.43
C SER A 141 -8.61 -9.36 -2.68
N ILE A 142 -8.26 -10.19 -1.68
CA ILE A 142 -7.18 -11.15 -1.80
C ILE A 142 -7.58 -12.29 -2.74
N SER A 143 -8.69 -12.98 -2.45
CA SER A 143 -9.07 -14.22 -3.13
C SER A 143 -9.54 -14.00 -4.57
N GLN A 144 -10.27 -12.90 -4.82
CA GLN A 144 -10.87 -12.66 -6.14
C GLN A 144 -10.02 -11.77 -7.05
N LYS A 145 -9.06 -11.02 -6.50
CA LYS A 145 -8.20 -10.13 -7.29
C LYS A 145 -6.74 -10.56 -7.25
N LEU A 146 -6.12 -10.63 -6.06
CA LEU A 146 -4.68 -10.90 -5.98
C LEU A 146 -4.31 -12.32 -6.41
N TRP A 147 -5.10 -13.33 -6.06
CA TRP A 147 -4.84 -14.72 -6.47
C TRP A 147 -4.85 -14.91 -8.01
N LYS A 148 -5.55 -14.05 -8.75
CA LYS A 148 -5.59 -14.09 -10.22
C LYS A 148 -4.32 -13.59 -10.88
N LEU A 149 -3.45 -12.89 -10.16
CA LEU A 149 -2.18 -12.38 -10.69
C LEU A 149 -1.15 -13.51 -10.91
N GLY A 150 -1.30 -14.62 -10.16
CA GLY A 150 -0.45 -15.80 -10.31
C GLY A 150 0.30 -16.17 -9.03
N ASN A 151 0.58 -17.46 -8.86
CA ASN A 151 1.25 -17.98 -7.67
C ASN A 151 2.73 -17.58 -7.56
N ASP A 152 3.33 -17.25 -8.68
CA ASP A 152 4.75 -16.85 -8.81
C ASP A 152 4.98 -15.34 -8.66
N VAL A 153 3.95 -14.59 -8.29
CA VAL A 153 4.07 -13.17 -7.94
C VAL A 153 4.67 -13.03 -6.55
N GLU A 154 5.81 -12.34 -6.46
CA GLU A 154 6.38 -11.87 -5.20
C GLU A 154 5.65 -10.61 -4.74
N PHE A 155 5.55 -10.41 -3.44
CA PHE A 155 5.02 -9.16 -2.92
C PHE A 155 5.88 -8.55 -1.81
N VAL A 156 5.91 -7.21 -1.82
CA VAL A 156 6.42 -6.38 -0.74
C VAL A 156 5.22 -5.86 0.04
N CYS A 157 5.15 -6.21 1.31
CA CYS A 157 4.10 -5.76 2.22
C CYS A 157 4.55 -4.60 3.10
N GLY A 158 3.61 -3.93 3.76
CA GLY A 158 3.91 -2.81 4.64
C GLY A 158 4.66 -3.22 5.90
N HIS A 159 4.41 -4.42 6.40
CA HIS A 159 5.00 -4.93 7.63
C HIS A 159 5.48 -6.37 7.49
N GLY A 160 6.65 -6.68 8.09
CA GLY A 160 7.21 -8.02 8.10
C GLY A 160 7.98 -8.39 6.83
N PRO A 161 8.31 -9.68 6.66
CA PRO A 161 9.05 -10.16 5.51
C PRO A 161 8.16 -10.28 4.26
N ASN A 162 8.79 -10.23 3.09
CA ASN A 162 8.15 -10.50 1.81
C ASN A 162 7.72 -11.98 1.70
N SER A 163 6.80 -12.26 0.78
CA SER A 163 6.36 -13.61 0.44
C SER A 163 5.92 -13.69 -1.03
N THR A 164 5.32 -14.80 -1.42
CA THR A 164 4.69 -14.98 -2.73
C THR A 164 3.20 -15.32 -2.56
N PHE A 165 2.39 -14.98 -3.56
CA PHE A 165 0.98 -15.36 -3.50
C PHE A 165 0.80 -16.88 -3.46
N GLY A 166 1.68 -17.65 -4.09
CA GLY A 166 1.64 -19.11 -4.03
C GLY A 166 1.86 -19.66 -2.62
N GLN A 167 2.85 -19.13 -1.91
CA GLN A 167 3.12 -19.53 -0.52
C GLN A 167 1.94 -19.20 0.39
N GLU A 168 1.36 -18.01 0.24
CA GLU A 168 0.23 -17.61 1.08
C GLU A 168 -1.05 -18.40 0.74
N ARG A 169 -1.29 -18.75 -0.51
CA ARG A 169 -2.39 -19.65 -0.91
C ARG A 169 -2.25 -21.04 -0.33
N GLU A 170 -1.02 -21.51 -0.14
CA GLU A 170 -0.75 -22.82 0.43
C GLU A 170 -0.90 -22.84 1.95
N SER A 171 -0.40 -21.82 2.66
CA SER A 171 -0.15 -21.92 4.10
C SER A 171 -0.69 -20.77 4.97
N ASN A 172 -1.19 -19.67 4.38
CA ASN A 172 -1.71 -18.57 5.17
C ASN A 172 -2.97 -18.97 5.95
N PRO A 173 -3.01 -18.82 7.29
CA PRO A 173 -4.13 -19.30 8.11
C PRO A 173 -5.46 -18.58 7.84
N PHE A 174 -5.45 -17.43 7.15
CA PHE A 174 -6.64 -16.60 6.90
C PHE A 174 -7.17 -16.75 5.46
N VAL A 175 -6.28 -16.95 4.50
CA VAL A 175 -6.62 -16.83 3.05
C VAL A 175 -6.05 -17.94 2.19
N SER A 176 -5.50 -19.01 2.80
CA SER A 176 -5.11 -20.20 2.02
C SER A 176 -6.32 -20.82 1.33
N ASP A 177 -6.08 -21.59 0.26
CA ASP A 177 -7.13 -22.30 -0.44
C ASP A 177 -7.94 -23.22 0.51
N ALA A 178 -7.29 -23.77 1.56
CA ALA A 178 -7.95 -24.54 2.62
C ALA A 178 -8.75 -23.68 3.59
N ALA A 179 -8.33 -22.46 3.88
CA ALA A 179 -9.05 -21.56 4.78
C ALA A 179 -10.30 -20.94 4.15
N LEU A 180 -10.33 -20.88 2.82
CA LEU A 180 -11.43 -20.31 2.03
C LEU A 180 -12.44 -21.36 1.51
N SER A 181 -12.24 -22.64 1.80
CA SER A 181 -13.06 -23.78 1.32
C SER A 181 -14.33 -24.05 2.15
#